data_6abcfef90456369209783c4376ede0df
#
_entry.id   6abcfef90456369209783c4376ede0df
#
_cell.length_a   1.000
_cell.length_b   1.000
_cell.length_c   1.000
_cell.angle_alpha   90.00
_cell.angle_beta   90.00
_cell.angle_gamma   90.00
#
_symmetry.space_group_name_H-M   'P 1'
#
loop_
_entity.id
_entity.type
_entity.pdbx_description
1 polymer ?
#
loop_
_entity_poly.entity_id
_entity_poly.type
_entity_poly.pdbx_seq_one_letter_code
_entity_poly.pdbx_strand_id
1 'polypeptide(L)'
;MSSNPLSDALEPDFDTVFGALTSDQCWDVLRSLDQPMTAAEIASACDLPRSTAYSKLESMVDAGLLRKQGGKDAARYAIDFEEVVVTRPNGELELTVKPPSRSASDQLSELWGEVRAETNTD
;
A
#
# COMPACT_ATOMS: atom_id res chain seq x y z
N MET A 1 -3.85 -9.98 -24.69
CA MET A 1 -3.80 -9.25 -23.92
C MET A 1 -3.51 -8.00 -24.26
N SER A 2 -3.98 -7.20 -24.17
CA SER A 2 -3.84 -6.11 -24.53
C SER A 2 -3.59 -5.22 -23.66
N SER A 3 -2.60 -4.92 -23.28
CA SER A 3 -2.50 -4.06 -22.32
C SER A 3 -2.24 -2.75 -22.86
N ASN A 4 -2.84 -1.84 -22.29
CA ASN A 4 -2.66 -0.46 -22.51
C ASN A 4 -1.46 -0.04 -21.71
N PRO A 5 -0.43 0.51 -22.26
CA PRO A 5 0.76 0.90 -21.50
C PRO A 5 0.44 1.87 -20.38
N LEU A 6 -0.53 2.74 -20.57
CA LEU A 6 -0.91 3.64 -19.51
C LEU A 6 -1.56 2.91 -18.37
N SER A 7 -2.39 1.95 -18.67
CA SER A 7 -3.02 1.15 -17.65
C SER A 7 -1.98 0.37 -16.87
N ASP A 8 -1.02 -0.20 -17.55
CA ASP A 8 0.03 -0.95 -16.88
C ASP A 8 0.82 -0.05 -15.94
N ALA A 9 1.02 1.19 -16.35
CA ALA A 9 1.78 2.10 -15.51
C ALA A 9 0.98 2.55 -14.30
N LEU A 10 -0.33 2.62 -14.42
CA LEU A 10 -1.15 3.14 -13.35
C LEU A 10 -1.75 2.07 -12.45
N GLU A 11 -1.81 0.85 -12.93
CA GLU A 11 -2.43 -0.20 -12.17
C GLU A 11 -1.39 -1.15 -11.61
N PRO A 12 -1.63 -1.71 -10.45
CA PRO A 12 -0.70 -2.65 -9.87
C PRO A 12 -0.64 -3.93 -10.72
N ASP A 13 0.49 -4.62 -10.64
CA ASP A 13 0.67 -5.86 -11.32
C ASP A 13 -0.18 -6.93 -10.65
N PHE A 14 -1.05 -7.56 -11.41
CA PHE A 14 -1.97 -8.57 -10.90
C PHE A 14 -1.23 -9.68 -10.18
N ASP A 15 -0.18 -10.19 -10.81
CA ASP A 15 0.56 -11.31 -10.24
C ASP A 15 1.25 -10.92 -8.95
N THR A 16 1.79 -9.72 -8.89
CA THR A 16 2.47 -9.27 -7.70
C THR A 16 1.49 -9.10 -6.55
N VAL A 17 0.33 -8.53 -6.82
CA VAL A 17 -0.67 -8.34 -5.78
C VAL A 17 -1.21 -9.69 -5.31
N PHE A 18 -1.56 -10.57 -6.24
CA PHE A 18 -2.08 -11.87 -5.86
C PHE A 18 -1.03 -12.69 -5.14
N GLY A 19 0.24 -12.61 -5.57
CA GLY A 19 1.31 -13.30 -4.90
C GLY A 19 1.44 -12.87 -3.45
N ALA A 20 1.32 -11.57 -3.22
CA ALA A 20 1.39 -11.06 -1.85
C ALA A 20 0.19 -11.52 -1.04
N LEU A 21 -0.99 -11.47 -1.63
CA LEU A 21 -2.20 -11.81 -0.90
C LEU A 21 -2.32 -13.30 -0.62
N THR A 22 -1.60 -14.14 -1.35
CA THR A 22 -1.65 -15.56 -1.12
C THR A 22 -0.48 -16.05 -0.28
N SER A 23 0.39 -15.16 0.15
CA SER A 23 1.53 -15.54 0.97
C SER A 23 1.18 -15.38 2.44
N ASP A 24 1.36 -16.44 3.21
CA ASP A 24 1.09 -16.36 4.65
C ASP A 24 1.98 -15.33 5.31
N GLN A 25 3.21 -15.23 4.86
CA GLN A 25 4.15 -14.27 5.44
C GLN A 25 3.71 -12.84 5.16
N CYS A 26 3.20 -12.59 3.97
CA CYS A 26 2.70 -11.26 3.68
C CYS A 26 1.47 -10.93 4.50
N TRP A 27 0.61 -11.92 4.73
CA TRP A 27 -0.54 -11.71 5.59
C TRP A 27 -0.10 -11.39 7.02
N ASP A 28 0.94 -12.06 7.51
CA ASP A 28 1.45 -11.76 8.83
C ASP A 28 1.95 -10.32 8.91
N VAL A 29 2.62 -9.87 7.86
CA VAL A 29 3.09 -8.49 7.81
C VAL A 29 1.90 -7.54 7.86
N LEU A 30 0.88 -7.81 7.05
CA LEU A 30 -0.28 -6.92 7.02
C LEU A 30 -0.97 -6.86 8.37
N ARG A 31 -1.07 -7.99 9.05
CA ARG A 31 -1.71 -7.99 10.35
C ARG A 31 -0.92 -7.26 11.41
N SER A 32 0.40 -7.23 11.27
CA SER A 32 1.21 -6.60 12.28
C SER A 32 1.36 -5.11 12.10
N LEU A 33 0.94 -4.58 10.96
CA LEU A 33 1.14 -3.16 10.68
C LEU A 33 -0.03 -2.31 11.14
N ASP A 34 -0.21 -2.20 12.43
CA ASP A 34 -1.21 -1.28 12.97
C ASP A 34 -0.72 0.15 12.86
N GLN A 35 0.56 0.33 12.74
CA GLN A 35 1.16 1.64 12.62
C GLN A 35 2.44 1.46 11.82
N PRO A 36 3.03 2.52 11.31
CA PRO A 36 4.25 2.37 10.52
C PRO A 36 5.36 1.71 11.32
N MET A 37 6.07 0.79 10.69
CA MET A 37 7.12 0.04 11.34
C MET A 37 8.31 -0.08 10.43
N THR A 38 9.49 -0.19 11.03
CA THR A 38 10.70 -0.42 10.25
C THR A 38 10.77 -1.87 9.82
N ALA A 39 11.61 -2.16 8.84
CA ALA A 39 11.78 -3.54 8.40
C ALA A 39 12.28 -4.43 9.53
N ALA A 40 13.15 -3.90 10.37
CA ALA A 40 13.66 -4.69 11.49
C ALA A 40 12.55 -5.02 12.48
N GLU A 41 11.68 -4.07 12.74
CA GLU A 41 10.55 -4.30 13.64
C GLU A 41 9.60 -5.33 13.06
N ILE A 42 9.36 -5.25 11.77
CA ILE A 42 8.47 -6.19 11.10
C ILE A 42 9.07 -7.58 11.10
N ALA A 43 10.37 -7.68 10.81
CA ALA A 43 11.04 -8.97 10.81
C ALA A 43 10.93 -9.63 12.18
N SER A 44 11.09 -8.84 13.22
CA SER A 44 10.99 -9.37 14.57
C SER A 44 9.56 -9.77 14.90
N ALA A 45 8.61 -8.93 14.56
CA ALA A 45 7.20 -9.21 14.87
C ALA A 45 6.69 -10.44 14.14
N CYS A 46 7.17 -10.66 12.93
CA CYS A 46 6.69 -11.77 12.12
C CYS A 46 7.61 -12.97 12.15
N ASP A 47 8.68 -12.89 12.94
CA ASP A 47 9.63 -13.99 13.06
C ASP A 47 10.21 -14.36 11.70
N LEU A 48 10.66 -13.37 10.98
CA LEU A 48 11.24 -13.58 9.65
C LEU A 48 12.69 -13.15 9.65
N PRO A 49 13.52 -13.81 8.86
CA PRO A 49 14.87 -13.29 8.65
C PRO A 49 14.79 -11.92 8.04
N ARG A 50 15.74 -11.07 8.34
CA ARG A 50 15.69 -9.69 7.88
C ARG A 50 15.65 -9.59 6.36
N SER A 51 16.46 -10.42 5.68
CA SER A 51 16.46 -10.38 4.22
C SER A 51 15.11 -10.79 3.64
N THR A 52 14.46 -11.76 4.26
CA THR A 52 13.14 -12.18 3.81
C THR A 52 12.12 -11.06 4.03
N ALA A 53 12.21 -10.41 5.19
CA ALA A 53 11.29 -9.31 5.47
C ALA A 53 11.47 -8.19 4.45
N TYR A 54 12.71 -7.83 4.15
CA TYR A 54 12.95 -6.78 3.16
C TYR A 54 12.39 -7.17 1.80
N SER A 55 12.64 -8.39 1.38
CA SER A 55 12.16 -8.85 0.09
C SER A 55 10.64 -8.79 0.00
N LYS A 56 9.96 -9.24 1.05
CA LYS A 56 8.50 -9.21 1.05
C LYS A 56 7.99 -7.78 1.08
N LEU A 57 8.61 -6.93 1.87
CA LEU A 57 8.17 -5.55 1.99
C LEU A 57 8.32 -4.81 0.67
N GLU A 58 9.43 -5.02 -0.03
CA GLU A 58 9.62 -4.37 -1.31
C GLU A 58 8.59 -4.85 -2.33
N SER A 59 8.28 -6.14 -2.32
CA SER A 59 7.25 -6.66 -3.21
C SER A 59 5.90 -6.04 -2.88
N MET A 60 5.59 -5.87 -1.61
CA MET A 60 4.32 -5.32 -1.22
C MET A 60 4.22 -3.83 -1.54
N VAL A 61 5.34 -3.12 -1.48
CA VAL A 61 5.35 -1.73 -1.90
C VAL A 61 5.11 -1.66 -3.41
N ASP A 62 5.79 -2.52 -4.17
CA ASP A 62 5.60 -2.56 -5.62
C ASP A 62 4.16 -2.91 -5.98
N ALA A 63 3.51 -3.71 -5.17
CA ALA A 63 2.13 -4.10 -5.42
C ALA A 63 1.15 -3.01 -5.04
N GLY A 64 1.60 -1.96 -4.40
CA GLY A 64 0.70 -0.90 -3.97
C GLY A 64 0.00 -1.17 -2.66
N LEU A 65 0.42 -2.21 -1.93
CA LEU A 65 -0.22 -2.55 -0.67
C LEU A 65 0.41 -1.81 0.50
N LEU A 66 1.66 -1.43 0.38
CA LEU A 66 2.35 -0.70 1.42
C LEU A 66 3.00 0.53 0.83
N ARG A 67 3.25 1.52 1.67
CA ARG A 67 4.07 2.65 1.27
C ARG A 67 5.25 2.72 2.19
N LYS A 68 6.34 3.22 1.64
CA LYS A 68 7.56 3.36 2.38
C LYS A 68 7.73 4.83 2.68
N GLN A 69 7.93 5.17 3.91
CA GLN A 69 8.08 6.56 4.28
C GLN A 69 9.31 6.71 5.15
N GLY A 70 9.82 7.91 5.22
CA GLY A 70 10.98 8.16 6.01
C GLY A 70 12.24 8.16 5.17
N GLY A 71 13.30 8.35 5.83
CA GLY A 71 14.48 8.62 5.14
C GLY A 71 15.44 7.49 5.07
N LYS A 72 16.68 7.82 5.07
CA LYS A 72 17.68 6.88 4.85
C LYS A 72 17.87 5.93 5.95
N ASP A 73 17.77 6.37 7.15
CA ASP A 73 18.19 5.54 8.25
C ASP A 73 17.12 4.67 8.78
N ALA A 74 15.91 5.05 8.75
CA ALA A 74 14.88 4.26 9.38
C ALA A 74 13.61 4.38 8.57
N ALA A 75 13.66 3.89 7.37
CA ALA A 75 12.45 3.85 6.56
C ALA A 75 11.40 3.00 7.25
N ARG A 76 10.17 3.45 7.22
CA ARG A 76 9.07 2.73 7.82
C ARG A 76 8.08 2.37 6.74
N TYR A 77 7.40 1.27 6.96
CA TYR A 77 6.42 0.78 6.01
C TYR A 77 5.05 0.88 6.66
N ALA A 78 4.07 1.26 5.89
CA ALA A 78 2.72 1.43 6.39
C ALA A 78 1.74 0.89 5.37
N ILE A 79 0.56 0.50 5.85
CA ILE A 79 -0.50 0.01 4.98
C ILE A 79 -0.94 1.17 4.08
N ASP A 80 -1.04 0.87 2.79
CA ASP A 80 -1.41 1.90 1.83
C ASP A 80 -2.61 1.48 1.00
N PHE A 81 -3.44 0.61 1.50
CA PHE A 81 -4.64 0.23 0.79
C PHE A 81 -5.77 -0.03 1.79
N GLU A 82 -6.96 0.13 1.32
CA GLU A 82 -8.13 -0.17 2.12
C GLU A 82 -8.85 -1.37 1.54
N GLU A 83 -8.84 -1.48 0.23
CA GLU A 83 -9.56 -2.53 -0.44
C GLU A 83 -8.82 -3.02 -1.65
N VAL A 84 -8.88 -4.29 -1.91
CA VAL A 84 -8.42 -4.85 -3.18
C VAL A 84 -9.65 -5.41 -3.86
N VAL A 85 -9.96 -4.93 -5.04
CA VAL A 85 -11.18 -5.31 -5.74
C VAL A 85 -10.80 -6.03 -7.02
N VAL A 86 -11.37 -7.19 -7.22
CA VAL A 86 -11.19 -7.94 -8.44
C VAL A 86 -12.52 -7.93 -9.17
N THR A 87 -12.53 -7.42 -10.38
CA THR A 87 -13.74 -7.35 -11.17
C THR A 87 -13.51 -8.00 -12.51
N ARG A 88 -14.57 -8.24 -13.23
CA ARG A 88 -14.47 -8.90 -14.51
C ARG A 88 -15.36 -8.20 -15.53
N PRO A 89 -15.05 -6.95 -15.86
CA PRO A 89 -15.84 -6.25 -16.85
C PRO A 89 -15.54 -6.82 -18.22
N ASN A 90 -16.55 -7.04 -18.99
CA ASN A 90 -16.41 -7.51 -20.36
C ASN A 90 -15.63 -8.82 -20.46
N GLY A 91 -15.67 -9.63 -19.42
CA GLY A 91 -15.04 -10.93 -19.47
C GLY A 91 -13.54 -10.94 -19.15
N GLU A 92 -12.98 -9.80 -18.82
CA GLU A 92 -11.56 -9.75 -18.48
C GLU A 92 -11.40 -9.39 -17.02
N LEU A 93 -10.44 -10.03 -16.37
CA LEU A 93 -10.22 -9.75 -14.96
C LEU A 93 -9.44 -8.47 -14.78
N GLU A 94 -9.91 -7.67 -13.85
CA GLU A 94 -9.21 -6.43 -13.49
C GLU A 94 -9.05 -6.40 -11.99
N LEU A 95 -7.91 -5.88 -11.56
CA LEU A 95 -7.64 -5.77 -10.14
C LEU A 95 -7.35 -4.34 -9.82
N THR A 96 -7.96 -3.84 -8.77
CA THR A 96 -7.76 -2.47 -8.32
C THR A 96 -7.40 -2.48 -6.85
N VAL A 97 -6.37 -1.75 -6.50
CA VAL A 97 -5.98 -1.56 -5.11
C VAL A 97 -6.40 -0.15 -4.75
N LYS A 98 -7.33 -0.03 -3.81
CA LYS A 98 -7.86 1.27 -3.44
C LYS A 98 -7.11 1.83 -2.25
N PRO A 99 -6.75 3.09 -2.28
CA PRO A 99 -6.00 3.68 -1.18
C PRO A 99 -6.87 3.79 0.06
N PRO A 100 -6.27 3.95 1.22
CA PRO A 100 -7.03 4.07 2.44
C PRO A 100 -7.88 5.32 2.42
N SER A 101 -9.12 5.20 2.87
CA SER A 101 -9.95 6.37 3.01
C SER A 101 -9.30 7.38 3.88
N ARG A 102 -8.60 6.91 4.92
CA ARG A 102 -7.95 7.80 5.81
C ARG A 102 -6.90 8.63 5.12
N SER A 103 -6.15 8.03 4.20
CA SER A 103 -5.16 8.76 3.44
C SER A 103 -5.81 9.82 2.58
N ALA A 104 -6.90 9.46 1.94
CA ALA A 104 -7.64 10.41 1.14
C ALA A 104 -8.21 11.51 2.02
N SER A 105 -8.69 11.14 3.17
CA SER A 105 -9.20 12.10 4.12
C SER A 105 -8.13 13.07 4.58
N ASP A 106 -6.95 12.53 4.85
CA ASP A 106 -5.86 13.38 5.28
C ASP A 106 -5.48 14.36 4.20
N GLN A 107 -5.44 13.92 2.96
CA GLN A 107 -5.13 14.81 1.87
C GLN A 107 -6.18 15.89 1.73
N LEU A 108 -7.43 15.49 1.83
CA LEU A 108 -8.51 16.46 1.76
C LEU A 108 -8.46 17.40 2.94
N SER A 109 -8.12 16.88 4.09
CA SER A 109 -8.03 17.71 5.27
C SER A 109 -6.96 18.76 5.13
N GLU A 110 -5.86 18.42 4.51
CA GLU A 110 -4.82 19.39 4.30
C GLU A 110 -5.28 20.48 3.37
N LEU A 111 -5.91 20.10 2.27
CA LEU A 111 -6.44 21.06 1.35
C LEU A 111 -7.50 21.92 1.99
N TRP A 112 -8.42 21.28 2.67
CA TRP A 112 -9.50 22.00 3.32
C TRP A 112 -9.01 22.80 4.49
N GLY A 113 -7.94 22.37 5.11
CA GLY A 113 -7.35 23.11 6.20
C GLY A 113 -6.85 24.45 5.74
N GLU A 114 -6.22 24.48 4.58
CA GLU A 114 -5.76 25.75 4.05
C GLU A 114 -6.92 26.63 3.67
N VAL A 115 -7.89 26.06 3.00
CA VAL A 115 -9.06 26.83 2.61
C VAL A 115 -9.81 27.30 3.84
N ARG A 116 -9.92 26.40 4.81
CA ARG A 116 -10.65 26.74 6.01
C ARG A 116 -9.96 27.80 6.83
N ALA A 117 -8.65 27.80 6.81
CA ALA A 117 -7.93 28.81 7.52
C ALA A 117 -8.24 30.17 6.95
N GLU A 118 -8.47 30.22 5.65
CA GLU A 118 -8.83 31.46 5.05
C GLU A 118 -10.27 31.83 5.30
N THR A 119 -11.15 30.87 5.17
CA THR A 119 -12.55 31.18 5.33
C THR A 119 -12.96 31.18 6.76
N ASN A 120 -12.27 30.44 7.61
CA ASN A 120 -12.71 30.38 8.96
C ASN A 120 -12.35 31.54 9.70
N THR A 121 -11.72 32.43 9.14
CA THR A 121 -11.53 33.62 9.84
C THR A 121 -12.80 34.32 10.00
N ASP A 122 -13.82 33.86 9.42
CA ASP A 122 -15.07 34.51 9.68
C ASP A 122 -15.71 34.08 10.83
#